data_22ff21fff9230abb9a6d3583e1906fe5
#
_entry.id   22ff21fff9230abb9a6d3583e1906fe5
#
_cell.length_a   1.000
_cell.length_b   1.000
_cell.length_c   1.000
_cell.angle_alpha   90.00
_cell.angle_beta   90.00
_cell.angle_gamma   90.00
#
_symmetry.space_group_name_H-M   'P 1'
#
loop_
_entity.id
_entity.type
_entity.pdbx_description
1 polymer ?
#
loop_
_entity_poly.entity_id
_entity_poly.type
_entity_poly.pdbx_seq_one_letter_code
_entity_poly.pdbx_strand_id
1 'polypeptide(L)'
;MKKLILLTVAATLLMACGNEIPEKFWESDKLPEIYPDYTNVTIPVNIAPLTFKIDGKADDMVARLTAGNEEVVYGGGQVQPDADEWKRLAESAKGDAIKVEVYVEKEGQWTRFKPFNIYVSPDSIDPYLSYRLISPSYVTYEELTINQRCLENYDESVIYDNMLCSDGADGQCINCHNYQQYNPDRMQFHARQNLGGTIIAYDGNIKKIGMGNDSILSAGVYPTWHPWLKLIVYSTNMTGQIFHSVDPNKIEVFDTESDLIAYDVEKNEVTNIENDSTEMECFPFWAPDGKTLYYCSAHFEYKDTVGKGKEFLSRTEEVKYNLYKKSFDPETLQFGPRQLVFAADSVDKSATLPRISPDGRYLMFTLAKAGVFHIWHHDADLWMLDLQTGKVRSMDEINSPDTESYHSWSSNGRWVVFSSRRYDGNYTRPFIAHIDDKGQGSKPFELPCADPDYHRQFLKSYNVPELMRGPVSIKPQQYAEAIKREAIPVKYVRQLQKQH
;
A
#
# COMPACT_ATOMS: atom_id res chain seq x y z
N MET A 1 -13.85 33.38 75.01
CA MET A 1 -13.61 32.20 74.21
C MET A 1 -13.36 32.62 72.73
N LYS A 2 -12.09 32.77 72.34
CA LYS A 2 -11.69 33.13 70.97
C LYS A 2 -11.42 31.85 70.20
N LYS A 3 -12.20 31.56 69.17
CA LYS A 3 -11.97 30.44 68.27
C LYS A 3 -10.90 30.86 67.26
N LEU A 4 -9.76 30.16 67.28
CA LEU A 4 -8.69 30.26 66.33
C LEU A 4 -9.09 29.41 65.11
N ILE A 5 -9.30 30.02 63.94
CA ILE A 5 -9.52 29.33 62.67
C ILE A 5 -8.16 29.16 62.04
N LEU A 6 -7.69 27.89 61.95
CA LEU A 6 -6.49 27.51 61.27
C LEU A 6 -6.87 27.35 59.78
N LEU A 7 -6.41 28.27 58.93
CA LEU A 7 -6.51 28.16 57.48
C LEU A 7 -5.31 27.32 57.00
N THR A 8 -5.56 26.05 56.69
CA THR A 8 -4.61 25.20 55.94
C THR A 8 -4.70 25.54 54.47
N VAL A 9 -3.72 26.26 53.96
CA VAL A 9 -3.52 26.44 52.52
C VAL A 9 -2.87 25.16 52.00
N ALA A 10 -3.65 24.30 51.37
CA ALA A 10 -3.12 23.20 50.56
C ALA A 10 -2.55 23.82 49.28
N ALA A 11 -1.24 23.95 49.20
CA ALA A 11 -0.56 24.22 47.96
C ALA A 11 -0.67 22.96 47.08
N THR A 12 -1.64 22.92 46.18
CA THR A 12 -1.64 22.01 45.03
C THR A 12 -0.48 22.43 44.12
N LEU A 13 0.61 21.71 44.24
CA LEU A 13 1.62 21.66 43.17
C LEU A 13 0.95 21.11 41.93
N LEU A 14 0.45 21.98 41.06
CA LEU A 14 0.25 21.69 39.67
C LEU A 14 1.65 21.43 39.11
N MET A 15 2.03 20.16 38.98
CA MET A 15 3.08 19.78 38.05
C MET A 15 2.55 20.16 36.66
N ALA A 16 2.87 21.37 36.22
CA ALA A 16 2.88 21.70 34.80
C ALA A 16 3.92 20.75 34.20
N CYS A 17 3.50 19.79 33.40
CA CYS A 17 4.41 19.13 32.44
C CYS A 17 5.00 20.27 31.61
N GLY A 18 6.25 20.65 31.89
CA GLY A 18 6.84 21.85 31.32
C GLY A 18 7.34 21.51 29.91
N ASN A 19 6.82 22.21 28.92
CA ASN A 19 7.40 22.28 27.58
C ASN A 19 8.67 23.15 27.61
N GLU A 20 9.56 22.91 28.59
CA GLU A 20 10.79 23.69 28.75
C GLU A 20 12.01 22.83 28.46
N ILE A 21 12.93 23.39 27.70
CA ILE A 21 14.20 22.71 27.42
C ILE A 21 15.01 22.63 28.70
N PRO A 22 15.55 21.45 29.06
CA PRO A 22 16.36 21.29 30.27
C PRO A 22 17.56 22.24 30.30
N GLU A 23 17.75 22.99 31.42
CA GLU A 23 18.91 23.87 31.57
C GLU A 23 20.25 23.14 31.61
N LYS A 24 20.26 21.89 32.08
CA LYS A 24 21.44 21.04 32.24
C LYS A 24 21.21 19.69 31.60
N PHE A 25 22.09 19.30 30.72
CA PHE A 25 22.04 18.01 30.03
C PHE A 25 23.45 17.53 29.61
N TRP A 26 23.57 16.25 29.40
CA TRP A 26 24.73 15.64 28.72
C TRP A 26 24.49 15.64 27.23
N GLU A 27 25.56 15.60 26.44
CA GLU A 27 25.47 15.47 24.99
C GLU A 27 25.79 14.03 24.54
N SER A 28 25.03 13.54 23.56
CA SER A 28 25.24 12.24 22.91
C SER A 28 25.44 12.44 21.43
N ASP A 29 26.45 11.78 20.85
CA ASP A 29 26.67 11.74 19.39
C ASP A 29 25.75 10.74 18.66
N LYS A 30 24.91 10.00 19.40
CA LYS A 30 23.94 9.05 18.84
C LYS A 30 22.64 9.73 18.52
N LEU A 31 21.99 9.28 17.44
CA LEU A 31 20.58 9.64 17.17
C LEU A 31 19.68 9.09 18.31
N PRO A 32 18.57 9.78 18.62
CA PRO A 32 17.58 9.22 19.53
C PRO A 32 16.87 8.01 18.89
N GLU A 33 16.61 6.98 19.66
CA GLU A 33 15.76 5.88 19.26
C GLU A 33 14.32 6.32 19.50
N ILE A 34 13.62 6.72 18.43
CA ILE A 34 12.22 7.17 18.47
C ILE A 34 11.31 6.18 17.72
N TYR A 35 10.04 6.15 18.12
CA TYR A 35 9.01 5.37 17.44
C TYR A 35 7.75 6.22 17.19
N PRO A 36 7.20 6.20 15.96
CA PRO A 36 7.81 5.67 14.72
C PRO A 36 9.15 6.33 14.39
N ASP A 37 10.04 5.63 13.65
CA ASP A 37 11.35 6.18 13.28
C ASP A 37 11.25 7.20 12.15
N TYR A 38 11.07 8.47 12.52
CA TYR A 38 11.06 9.61 11.61
C TYR A 38 12.40 10.32 11.49
N THR A 39 13.49 9.72 11.96
CA THR A 39 14.83 10.33 11.84
C THR A 39 15.27 10.41 10.37
N ASN A 40 15.60 11.61 9.90
CA ASN A 40 16.12 11.88 8.56
C ASN A 40 15.22 11.38 7.39
N VAL A 41 13.92 11.36 7.59
CA VAL A 41 12.94 11.05 6.55
C VAL A 41 12.64 12.27 5.68
N THR A 42 12.12 12.04 4.47
CA THR A 42 11.55 13.09 3.61
C THR A 42 10.04 12.95 3.59
N ILE A 43 9.33 14.03 3.91
CA ILE A 43 7.87 14.07 3.96
C ILE A 43 7.28 15.05 2.93
N PRO A 44 6.04 14.85 2.46
CA PRO A 44 5.34 15.86 1.69
C PRO A 44 4.88 17.01 2.58
N VAL A 45 4.80 18.21 2.01
CA VAL A 45 4.40 19.42 2.75
C VAL A 45 2.99 19.31 3.32
N ASN A 46 2.11 18.50 2.71
CA ASN A 46 0.71 18.35 3.09
C ASN A 46 0.42 17.06 3.87
N ILE A 47 1.39 16.48 4.58
CA ILE A 47 1.16 15.30 5.42
C ILE A 47 0.62 15.68 6.80
N ALA A 48 -0.16 14.80 7.41
CA ALA A 48 -0.61 14.89 8.80
C ALA A 48 0.59 15.02 9.76
N PRO A 49 0.41 15.59 10.95
CA PRO A 49 1.46 15.71 11.95
C PRO A 49 2.20 14.40 12.21
N LEU A 50 3.52 14.46 12.34
CA LEU A 50 4.31 13.32 12.77
C LEU A 50 4.32 13.26 14.30
N THR A 51 3.65 12.26 14.86
CA THR A 51 3.68 11.97 16.29
C THR A 51 4.72 10.91 16.58
N PHE A 52 5.55 11.11 17.58
CA PHE A 52 6.55 10.13 17.97
C PHE A 52 6.91 10.21 19.46
N LYS A 53 7.52 9.17 19.98
CA LYS A 53 8.04 9.09 21.36
C LYS A 53 9.38 8.38 21.37
N ILE A 54 10.05 8.34 22.52
CA ILE A 54 11.24 7.51 22.71
C ILE A 54 10.85 6.03 22.65
N ASP A 55 11.60 5.27 21.88
CA ASP A 55 11.50 3.80 21.83
C ASP A 55 12.34 3.20 22.96
N GLY A 56 11.68 2.86 24.07
CA GLY A 56 12.34 2.31 25.24
C GLY A 56 11.93 3.00 26.55
N LYS A 57 12.72 2.76 27.60
CA LYS A 57 12.47 3.34 28.93
C LYS A 57 13.09 4.72 29.02
N ALA A 58 12.25 5.73 29.22
CA ALA A 58 12.59 7.09 29.56
C ALA A 58 11.64 7.56 30.67
N ASP A 59 12.11 8.45 31.56
CA ASP A 59 11.28 9.03 32.58
C ASP A 59 10.50 10.22 32.00
N ASP A 60 11.14 10.99 31.10
CA ASP A 60 10.49 12.06 30.32
C ASP A 60 11.26 12.32 29.03
N MET A 61 10.63 13.05 28.10
CA MET A 61 11.20 13.51 26.84
C MET A 61 10.75 14.94 26.55
N VAL A 62 11.70 15.77 26.11
CA VAL A 62 11.44 17.09 25.52
C VAL A 62 12.00 17.12 24.11
N ALA A 63 11.23 17.60 23.15
CA ALA A 63 11.67 17.78 21.78
C ALA A 63 11.43 19.20 21.30
N ARG A 64 12.44 19.82 20.67
CA ARG A 64 12.36 21.11 20.01
C ARG A 64 12.40 20.89 18.51
N LEU A 65 11.40 21.42 17.82
CA LEU A 65 11.27 21.44 16.36
C LEU A 65 11.45 22.86 15.87
N THR A 66 12.35 23.07 14.90
CA THR A 66 12.60 24.41 14.33
C THR A 66 12.60 24.36 12.81
N ALA A 67 11.94 25.36 12.18
CA ALA A 67 11.88 25.52 10.73
C ALA A 67 11.80 27.02 10.36
N GLY A 68 12.81 27.56 9.72
CA GLY A 68 12.89 29.00 9.44
C GLY A 68 12.76 29.83 10.72
N ASN A 69 11.67 30.58 10.87
CA ASN A 69 11.35 31.37 12.06
C ASN A 69 10.37 30.70 13.02
N GLU A 70 9.88 29.51 12.69
CA GLU A 70 8.98 28.73 13.52
C GLU A 70 9.77 27.86 14.50
N GLU A 71 9.36 27.87 15.77
CA GLU A 71 9.92 27.01 16.81
C GLU A 71 8.79 26.51 17.70
N VAL A 72 8.78 25.22 17.98
CA VAL A 72 7.83 24.57 18.90
C VAL A 72 8.57 23.60 19.81
N VAL A 73 8.14 23.53 21.07
CA VAL A 73 8.70 22.62 22.06
C VAL A 73 7.59 21.73 22.63
N TYR A 74 7.81 20.43 22.58
CA TYR A 74 6.93 19.41 23.13
C TYR A 74 7.59 18.73 24.32
N GLY A 75 6.85 18.55 25.42
CA GLY A 75 7.25 17.79 26.60
C GLY A 75 6.21 16.72 26.95
N GLY A 76 6.43 15.99 28.05
CA GLY A 76 5.49 14.98 28.51
C GLY A 76 5.61 13.63 27.81
N GLY A 77 6.81 13.29 27.33
CA GLY A 77 7.15 11.96 26.86
C GLY A 77 6.83 11.66 25.39
N GLN A 78 6.15 12.56 24.67
CA GLN A 78 5.87 12.39 23.24
C GLN A 78 5.77 13.74 22.50
N VAL A 79 6.06 13.69 21.20
CA VAL A 79 5.78 14.77 20.26
C VAL A 79 4.40 14.54 19.66
N GLN A 80 3.51 15.51 19.83
CA GLN A 80 2.15 15.45 19.30
C GLN A 80 1.72 16.85 18.84
N PRO A 81 2.12 17.26 17.62
CA PRO A 81 1.81 18.58 17.09
C PRO A 81 0.31 18.78 16.88
N ASP A 82 -0.17 19.99 17.18
CA ASP A 82 -1.46 20.47 16.66
C ASP A 82 -1.42 20.59 15.14
N ALA A 83 -2.55 20.38 14.47
CA ALA A 83 -2.61 20.39 13.02
C ALA A 83 -2.20 21.73 12.38
N ASP A 84 -2.63 22.86 12.98
CA ASP A 84 -2.30 24.19 12.45
C ASP A 84 -0.83 24.55 12.71
N GLU A 85 -0.31 24.13 13.86
CA GLU A 85 1.09 24.29 14.24
C GLU A 85 2.01 23.49 13.32
N TRP A 86 1.69 22.23 13.09
CA TRP A 86 2.40 21.36 12.15
C TRP A 86 2.42 21.92 10.74
N LYS A 87 1.26 22.40 10.26
CA LYS A 87 1.15 23.01 8.94
C LYS A 87 2.06 24.23 8.79
N ARG A 88 2.15 25.09 9.81
CA ARG A 88 3.08 26.24 9.79
C ARG A 88 4.55 25.79 9.73
N LEU A 89 4.92 24.78 10.54
CA LEU A 89 6.27 24.21 10.52
C LEU A 89 6.61 23.61 9.15
N ALA A 90 5.73 22.79 8.59
CA ALA A 90 5.93 22.13 7.30
C ALA A 90 6.04 23.16 6.16
N GLU A 91 5.17 24.16 6.10
CA GLU A 91 5.24 25.23 5.10
C GLU A 91 6.51 26.08 5.25
N SER A 92 6.95 26.35 6.47
CA SER A 92 8.21 27.08 6.74
C SER A 92 9.45 26.29 6.35
N ALA A 93 9.37 24.96 6.41
CA ALA A 93 10.45 24.03 6.03
C ALA A 93 10.39 23.57 4.57
N LYS A 94 9.43 24.06 3.77
CA LYS A 94 9.21 23.60 2.39
C LYS A 94 10.44 23.77 1.51
N GLY A 95 10.96 22.66 0.97
CA GLY A 95 12.22 22.63 0.21
C GLY A 95 13.49 22.65 1.07
N ASP A 96 13.33 22.55 2.38
CA ASP A 96 14.38 22.48 3.40
C ASP A 96 14.02 21.41 4.44
N ALA A 97 14.28 21.63 5.72
CA ALA A 97 14.05 20.67 6.77
C ALA A 97 13.53 21.29 8.08
N ILE A 98 12.73 20.53 8.81
CA ILE A 98 12.47 20.74 10.21
C ILE A 98 13.63 20.11 10.99
N LYS A 99 14.40 20.90 11.71
CA LYS A 99 15.42 20.40 12.63
C LYS A 99 14.77 19.95 13.91
N VAL A 100 15.10 18.75 14.37
CA VAL A 100 14.58 18.15 15.60
C VAL A 100 15.72 17.92 16.59
N GLU A 101 15.56 18.45 17.81
CA GLU A 101 16.46 18.24 18.94
C GLU A 101 15.68 17.52 20.04
N VAL A 102 16.16 16.36 20.47
CA VAL A 102 15.49 15.51 21.47
C VAL A 102 16.33 15.43 22.73
N TYR A 103 15.69 15.69 23.85
CA TYR A 103 16.23 15.58 25.20
C TYR A 103 15.47 14.47 25.92
N VAL A 104 16.16 13.55 26.54
CA VAL A 104 15.57 12.41 27.24
C VAL A 104 16.05 12.40 28.69
N GLU A 105 15.12 12.30 29.62
CA GLU A 105 15.41 12.10 31.04
C GLU A 105 15.43 10.61 31.38
N LYS A 106 16.48 10.21 32.09
CA LYS A 106 16.58 8.91 32.65
C LYS A 106 17.27 8.97 34.02
N GLU A 107 16.62 8.46 35.05
CA GLU A 107 17.13 8.47 36.42
C GLU A 107 17.53 9.88 36.91
N GLY A 108 16.74 10.89 36.57
CA GLY A 108 16.97 12.28 36.91
C GLY A 108 18.09 12.98 36.14
N GLN A 109 18.59 12.39 35.08
CA GLN A 109 19.63 12.95 34.21
C GLN A 109 19.11 13.16 32.80
N TRP A 110 19.24 14.39 32.30
CA TRP A 110 18.89 14.76 30.94
C TRP A 110 20.06 14.53 29.98
N THR A 111 19.76 13.96 28.82
CA THR A 111 20.71 13.78 27.71
C THR A 111 20.13 14.37 26.43
N ARG A 112 20.85 15.32 25.80
CA ARG A 112 20.55 15.79 24.45
C ARG A 112 21.14 14.82 23.43
N PHE A 113 20.34 14.21 22.62
CA PHE A 113 20.79 13.35 21.53
C PHE A 113 21.24 14.17 20.31
N LYS A 114 21.98 13.53 19.40
CA LYS A 114 22.36 14.13 18.13
C LYS A 114 21.11 14.62 17.40
N PRO A 115 21.03 15.90 17.03
CA PRO A 115 19.91 16.42 16.25
C PRO A 115 19.77 15.71 14.91
N PHE A 116 18.53 15.61 14.41
CA PHE A 116 18.22 15.07 13.10
C PHE A 116 17.29 16.01 12.34
N ASN A 117 17.11 15.75 11.05
CA ASN A 117 16.23 16.53 10.18
C ASN A 117 15.04 15.70 9.73
N ILE A 118 13.89 16.35 9.58
CA ILE A 118 12.75 15.89 8.80
C ILE A 118 12.71 16.79 7.57
N TYR A 119 13.11 16.26 6.41
CA TYR A 119 13.15 17.02 5.16
C TYR A 119 11.73 17.19 4.63
N VAL A 120 11.37 18.38 4.19
CA VAL A 120 10.03 18.69 3.65
C VAL A 120 10.14 18.95 2.15
N SER A 121 9.68 17.97 1.36
CA SER A 121 9.61 18.13 -0.09
C SER A 121 8.60 19.21 -0.48
N PRO A 122 8.88 20.03 -1.51
CA PRO A 122 7.88 20.93 -2.08
C PRO A 122 6.76 20.18 -2.82
N ASP A 123 6.98 18.89 -3.14
CA ASP A 123 6.02 18.03 -3.81
C ASP A 123 4.95 17.58 -2.81
N SER A 124 3.69 17.91 -3.06
CA SER A 124 2.57 17.37 -2.30
C SER A 124 2.31 15.90 -2.65
N ILE A 125 1.68 15.16 -1.74
CA ILE A 125 1.13 13.84 -2.01
C ILE A 125 -0.36 13.92 -2.29
N ASP A 126 -0.94 12.92 -2.99
CA ASP A 126 -2.39 12.81 -3.12
C ASP A 126 -3.04 12.78 -1.72
N PRO A 127 -4.16 13.49 -1.52
CA PRO A 127 -4.69 13.74 -0.16
C PRO A 127 -5.32 12.52 0.51
N TYR A 128 -5.58 11.42 -0.21
CA TYR A 128 -6.20 10.23 0.33
C TYR A 128 -5.44 8.96 0.00
N LEU A 129 -5.48 8.02 0.94
CA LEU A 129 -4.98 6.66 0.80
C LEU A 129 -6.12 5.66 1.02
N SER A 130 -6.35 4.77 0.06
CA SER A 130 -7.23 3.61 0.24
C SER A 130 -6.42 2.36 0.53
N TYR A 131 -6.98 1.46 1.33
CA TYR A 131 -6.39 0.16 1.65
C TYR A 131 -7.45 -0.82 2.14
N ARG A 132 -7.13 -2.11 2.06
CA ARG A 132 -7.93 -3.16 2.69
C ARG A 132 -7.33 -3.52 4.04
N LEU A 133 -8.17 -3.62 5.07
CA LEU A 133 -7.78 -4.20 6.35
C LEU A 133 -8.18 -5.67 6.41
N ILE A 134 -7.21 -6.51 6.78
CA ILE A 134 -7.37 -7.97 6.83
C ILE A 134 -6.60 -8.55 8.01
N SER A 135 -7.13 -9.62 8.61
CA SER A 135 -6.40 -10.40 9.61
C SER A 135 -5.15 -11.05 9.01
N PRO A 136 -4.05 -11.19 9.75
CA PRO A 136 -2.76 -11.61 9.21
C PRO A 136 -2.76 -13.05 8.68
N SER A 137 -3.63 -13.90 9.17
CA SER A 137 -3.69 -15.32 8.74
C SER A 137 -4.40 -15.54 7.41
N TYR A 138 -5.17 -14.57 6.90
CA TYR A 138 -6.02 -14.70 5.69
C TYR A 138 -6.99 -15.90 5.71
N VAL A 139 -7.17 -16.52 6.86
CA VAL A 139 -8.02 -17.72 7.01
C VAL A 139 -9.45 -17.33 7.35
N THR A 140 -9.64 -16.22 8.03
CA THR A 140 -10.95 -15.72 8.44
C THR A 140 -11.35 -14.53 7.59
N TYR A 141 -12.57 -14.58 7.08
CA TYR A 141 -13.19 -13.47 6.32
C TYR A 141 -14.24 -12.75 7.17
N GLU A 142 -14.17 -12.86 8.50
CA GLU A 142 -15.17 -12.34 9.41
C GLU A 142 -15.25 -10.83 9.39
N GLU A 143 -14.10 -10.16 9.34
CA GLU A 143 -14.05 -8.69 9.28
C GLU A 143 -13.04 -8.22 8.24
N LEU A 144 -13.52 -7.88 7.07
CA LEU A 144 -12.74 -7.26 6.01
C LEU A 144 -13.33 -5.91 5.66
N THR A 145 -12.51 -4.89 5.63
CA THR A 145 -12.94 -3.54 5.22
C THR A 145 -12.03 -2.99 4.14
N ILE A 146 -12.60 -2.23 3.21
CA ILE A 146 -11.87 -1.31 2.36
C ILE A 146 -12.07 0.07 2.99
N ASN A 147 -10.96 0.70 3.36
CA ASN A 147 -10.93 1.97 4.06
C ASN A 147 -10.33 3.06 3.17
N GLN A 148 -10.60 4.29 3.52
CA GLN A 148 -9.91 5.46 3.04
C GLN A 148 -9.47 6.34 4.20
N ARG A 149 -8.31 6.96 4.04
CA ARG A 149 -7.72 7.84 5.04
C ARG A 149 -7.25 9.13 4.41
N CYS A 150 -7.60 10.25 5.01
CA CYS A 150 -7.03 11.55 4.67
C CYS A 150 -5.57 11.60 5.13
N LEU A 151 -4.63 11.89 4.22
CA LEU A 151 -3.22 12.00 4.54
C LEU A 151 -2.83 13.36 5.13
N GLU A 152 -3.70 14.37 5.03
CA GLU A 152 -3.48 15.72 5.58
C GLU A 152 -3.89 15.85 7.05
N ASN A 153 -4.63 14.85 7.54
CA ASN A 153 -5.05 14.67 8.92
C ASN A 153 -5.15 13.19 9.26
N TYR A 154 -5.81 12.84 10.37
CA TYR A 154 -5.97 11.44 10.78
C TYR A 154 -7.36 10.87 10.47
N ASP A 155 -8.20 11.57 9.69
CA ASP A 155 -9.57 11.13 9.39
C ASP A 155 -9.54 9.86 8.55
N GLU A 156 -10.21 8.85 9.04
CA GLU A 156 -10.40 7.56 8.38
C GLU A 156 -11.88 7.22 8.29
N SER A 157 -12.28 6.62 7.18
CA SER A 157 -13.64 6.11 7.01
C SER A 157 -13.68 4.84 6.19
N VAL A 158 -14.73 4.05 6.38
CA VAL A 158 -14.95 2.80 5.67
C VAL A 158 -15.64 3.07 4.34
N ILE A 159 -15.02 2.60 3.23
CA ILE A 159 -15.62 2.59 1.90
C ILE A 159 -16.62 1.44 1.80
N TYR A 160 -16.20 0.24 2.22
CA TYR A 160 -17.07 -0.92 2.29
C TYR A 160 -16.64 -1.89 3.39
N ASP A 161 -17.62 -2.41 4.12
CA ASP A 161 -17.49 -3.41 5.18
C ASP A 161 -18.22 -4.68 4.75
N ASN A 162 -17.52 -5.81 4.72
CA ASN A 162 -18.10 -7.10 4.31
C ASN A 162 -19.22 -7.59 5.25
N MET A 163 -19.23 -7.14 6.51
CA MET A 163 -20.27 -7.49 7.49
C MET A 163 -21.65 -6.94 7.11
N LEU A 164 -21.74 -5.96 6.22
CA LEU A 164 -23.03 -5.48 5.69
C LEU A 164 -23.78 -6.51 4.83
N CYS A 165 -23.06 -7.52 4.35
CA CYS A 165 -23.59 -8.59 3.49
C CYS A 165 -23.25 -10.00 3.96
N SER A 166 -22.35 -10.15 4.95
CA SER A 166 -22.02 -11.45 5.55
C SER A 166 -23.10 -11.86 6.55
N ASP A 167 -23.43 -13.13 6.58
CA ASP A 167 -24.30 -13.72 7.61
C ASP A 167 -23.51 -14.45 8.72
N GLY A 168 -22.20 -14.24 8.76
CA GLY A 168 -21.28 -14.73 9.79
C GLY A 168 -20.74 -16.14 9.51
N ALA A 169 -21.57 -17.08 9.09
CA ALA A 169 -21.13 -18.46 8.86
C ALA A 169 -20.50 -18.65 7.47
N ASP A 170 -21.03 -17.97 6.47
CA ASP A 170 -20.59 -18.10 5.08
C ASP A 170 -19.60 -17.02 4.63
N GLY A 171 -19.27 -16.08 5.47
CA GLY A 171 -18.30 -15.00 5.26
C GLY A 171 -18.30 -14.41 3.85
N GLN A 172 -17.99 -13.15 3.70
CA GLN A 172 -17.79 -12.52 2.39
C GLN A 172 -16.37 -12.00 2.27
N CYS A 173 -15.52 -12.62 1.47
CA CYS A 173 -14.23 -12.03 1.14
C CYS A 173 -14.42 -10.84 0.17
N ILE A 174 -13.74 -9.74 0.45
CA ILE A 174 -13.63 -8.59 -0.45
C ILE A 174 -12.17 -8.35 -0.79
N ASN A 175 -11.86 -8.06 -2.06
CA ASN A 175 -10.48 -7.96 -2.50
C ASN A 175 -10.30 -7.07 -3.74
N CYS A 176 -9.06 -6.74 -4.04
CA CYS A 176 -8.61 -6.12 -5.30
C CYS A 176 -9.35 -4.82 -5.63
N HIS A 177 -9.48 -3.90 -4.64
CA HIS A 177 -9.93 -2.56 -4.98
C HIS A 177 -8.90 -1.88 -5.88
N ASN A 178 -9.36 -1.06 -6.81
CA ASN A 178 -8.51 -0.33 -7.74
C ASN A 178 -9.27 0.86 -8.34
N TYR A 179 -8.56 1.94 -8.62
CA TYR A 179 -9.11 3.21 -9.09
C TYR A 179 -8.59 3.58 -10.47
N GLN A 180 -9.46 4.16 -11.33
CA GLN A 180 -9.02 4.71 -12.61
C GLN A 180 -8.35 6.07 -12.39
N GLN A 181 -7.06 6.17 -12.65
CA GLN A 181 -6.29 7.42 -12.60
C GLN A 181 -6.48 8.20 -11.28
N TYR A 182 -6.39 7.48 -10.15
CA TYR A 182 -6.53 8.07 -8.79
C TYR A 182 -7.91 8.70 -8.51
N ASN A 183 -8.91 8.45 -9.38
CA ASN A 183 -10.25 9.04 -9.26
C ASN A 183 -11.13 8.20 -8.34
N PRO A 184 -11.56 8.71 -7.16
CA PRO A 184 -12.38 7.97 -6.20
C PRO A 184 -13.79 7.64 -6.71
N ASP A 185 -14.30 8.35 -7.74
CA ASP A 185 -15.60 8.10 -8.35
C ASP A 185 -15.58 6.96 -9.39
N ARG A 186 -14.40 6.39 -9.66
CA ARG A 186 -14.17 5.31 -10.64
C ARG A 186 -13.39 4.19 -9.99
N MET A 187 -14.12 3.33 -9.31
CA MET A 187 -13.59 2.27 -8.47
C MET A 187 -14.15 0.92 -8.89
N GLN A 188 -13.38 -0.13 -8.68
CA GLN A 188 -13.87 -1.49 -8.67
C GLN A 188 -13.29 -2.27 -7.50
N PHE A 189 -13.97 -3.33 -7.06
CA PHE A 189 -13.48 -4.37 -6.16
C PHE A 189 -14.27 -5.65 -6.36
N HIS A 190 -13.74 -6.77 -5.84
CA HIS A 190 -14.43 -8.07 -5.91
C HIS A 190 -15.08 -8.41 -4.57
N ALA A 191 -16.35 -8.82 -4.60
CA ALA A 191 -16.97 -9.64 -3.58
C ALA A 191 -16.87 -11.11 -4.00
N ARG A 192 -16.48 -11.98 -3.08
CA ARG A 192 -16.29 -13.42 -3.33
C ARG A 192 -17.18 -14.24 -2.42
N GLN A 193 -17.28 -15.54 -2.67
CA GLN A 193 -18.10 -16.51 -1.94
C GLN A 193 -19.58 -16.16 -2.04
N ASN A 194 -20.31 -16.10 -0.92
CA ASN A 194 -21.69 -15.70 -0.93
C ASN A 194 -21.87 -14.30 -1.53
N LEU A 195 -22.84 -14.13 -2.41
CA LEU A 195 -23.07 -12.88 -3.16
C LEU A 195 -21.89 -12.45 -4.04
N GLY A 196 -21.08 -13.39 -4.53
CA GLY A 196 -19.91 -13.11 -5.35
C GLY A 196 -20.22 -12.28 -6.60
N GLY A 197 -19.23 -11.49 -7.03
CA GLY A 197 -19.26 -10.66 -8.24
C GLY A 197 -18.26 -9.51 -8.19
N THR A 198 -17.98 -8.92 -9.33
CA THR A 198 -17.15 -7.72 -9.45
C THR A 198 -18.05 -6.49 -9.31
N ILE A 199 -17.75 -5.65 -8.35
CA ILE A 199 -18.47 -4.38 -8.11
C ILE A 199 -17.72 -3.28 -8.84
N ILE A 200 -18.39 -2.57 -9.71
CA ILE A 200 -17.87 -1.45 -10.49
C ILE A 200 -18.71 -0.22 -10.17
N ALA A 201 -18.07 0.78 -9.57
CA ALA A 201 -18.60 2.12 -9.40
C ALA A 201 -17.98 3.05 -10.44
N TYR A 202 -18.78 3.71 -11.22
CA TYR A 202 -18.34 4.61 -12.27
C TYR A 202 -19.25 5.82 -12.35
N ASP A 203 -18.72 6.98 -11.99
CA ASP A 203 -19.42 8.27 -12.00
C ASP A 203 -20.82 8.19 -11.32
N GLY A 204 -20.89 7.62 -10.12
CA GLY A 204 -22.08 7.47 -9.28
C GLY A 204 -22.97 6.25 -9.58
N ASN A 205 -22.71 5.50 -10.64
CA ASN A 205 -23.44 4.27 -10.96
C ASN A 205 -22.70 3.04 -10.42
N ILE A 206 -23.40 2.14 -9.74
CA ILE A 206 -22.84 0.91 -9.20
C ILE A 206 -23.46 -0.30 -9.90
N LYS A 207 -22.61 -1.13 -10.49
CA LYS A 207 -22.99 -2.41 -11.13
C LYS A 207 -22.30 -3.57 -10.43
N LYS A 208 -22.99 -4.72 -10.36
CA LYS A 208 -22.41 -6.00 -9.99
C LYS A 208 -22.31 -6.88 -11.23
N ILE A 209 -21.11 -7.32 -11.56
CA ILE A 209 -20.80 -8.08 -12.76
C ILE A 209 -20.42 -9.51 -12.39
N GLY A 210 -21.02 -10.48 -13.08
CA GLY A 210 -20.68 -11.90 -12.99
C GLY A 210 -19.72 -12.28 -14.11
N MET A 211 -18.41 -12.38 -13.79
CA MET A 211 -17.38 -12.69 -14.78
C MET A 211 -17.21 -14.18 -15.09
N GLY A 212 -17.91 -15.06 -14.37
CA GLY A 212 -17.88 -16.52 -14.66
C GLY A 212 -18.39 -16.82 -16.07
N ASN A 213 -17.56 -17.46 -16.89
CA ASN A 213 -17.89 -17.85 -18.25
C ASN A 213 -17.01 -19.05 -18.66
N ASP A 214 -17.57 -19.99 -19.41
CA ASP A 214 -16.87 -21.23 -19.85
C ASP A 214 -15.67 -20.95 -20.79
N SER A 215 -15.54 -19.73 -21.30
CA SER A 215 -14.47 -19.34 -22.22
C SER A 215 -13.30 -18.61 -21.53
N ILE A 216 -13.37 -18.39 -20.22
CA ILE A 216 -12.32 -17.81 -19.42
C ILE A 216 -12.02 -18.70 -18.20
N LEU A 217 -10.77 -18.69 -17.73
CA LEU A 217 -10.29 -19.61 -16.70
C LEU A 217 -11.04 -19.45 -15.37
N SER A 218 -11.22 -18.22 -14.91
CA SER A 218 -11.94 -17.89 -13.66
C SER A 218 -12.43 -16.45 -13.67
N ALA A 219 -13.15 -16.02 -12.63
CA ALA A 219 -13.47 -14.60 -12.44
C ALA A 219 -12.18 -13.78 -12.31
N GLY A 220 -12.16 -12.61 -12.95
CA GLY A 220 -10.99 -11.73 -12.96
C GLY A 220 -10.57 -11.26 -11.56
N VAL A 221 -9.25 -11.13 -11.34
CA VAL A 221 -8.61 -10.59 -10.14
C VAL A 221 -7.49 -9.63 -10.56
N TYR A 222 -6.86 -8.94 -9.62
CA TYR A 222 -5.74 -8.02 -9.86
C TYR A 222 -6.01 -7.02 -11.02
N PRO A 223 -7.05 -6.19 -10.89
CA PRO A 223 -7.48 -5.27 -11.93
C PRO A 223 -6.48 -4.15 -12.22
N THR A 224 -6.53 -3.68 -13.45
CA THR A 224 -5.93 -2.42 -13.84
C THR A 224 -6.83 -1.69 -14.83
N TRP A 225 -7.25 -0.46 -14.49
CA TRP A 225 -8.02 0.38 -15.38
C TRP A 225 -7.14 0.94 -16.49
N HIS A 226 -7.66 0.92 -17.72
CA HIS A 226 -7.08 1.73 -18.78
C HIS A 226 -7.16 3.23 -18.39
N PRO A 227 -6.12 4.05 -18.67
CA PRO A 227 -6.06 5.41 -18.17
C PRO A 227 -7.27 6.28 -18.48
N TRP A 228 -7.93 6.10 -19.63
CA TRP A 228 -9.09 6.92 -20.04
C TRP A 228 -10.25 6.12 -20.66
N LEU A 229 -10.05 4.90 -21.14
CA LEU A 229 -11.14 4.06 -21.64
C LEU A 229 -11.86 3.38 -20.49
N LYS A 230 -13.15 3.07 -20.66
CA LYS A 230 -13.90 2.21 -19.76
C LYS A 230 -13.56 0.73 -19.99
N LEU A 231 -12.27 0.44 -19.86
CA LEU A 231 -11.67 -0.85 -20.10
C LEU A 231 -10.85 -1.24 -18.87
N ILE A 232 -11.03 -2.47 -18.39
CA ILE A 232 -10.26 -3.03 -17.29
C ILE A 232 -9.59 -4.30 -17.76
N VAL A 233 -8.31 -4.46 -17.43
CA VAL A 233 -7.61 -5.73 -17.61
C VAL A 233 -7.49 -6.41 -16.26
N TYR A 234 -7.71 -7.72 -16.25
CA TYR A 234 -7.60 -8.59 -15.08
C TYR A 234 -6.66 -9.76 -15.38
N SER A 235 -6.11 -10.38 -14.36
CA SER A 235 -5.72 -11.77 -14.47
C SER A 235 -6.84 -12.68 -13.98
N THR A 236 -6.88 -13.91 -14.47
CA THR A 236 -7.78 -14.98 -14.03
C THR A 236 -6.93 -16.12 -13.52
N ASN A 237 -7.14 -16.58 -12.29
CA ASN A 237 -6.19 -17.43 -11.58
C ASN A 237 -6.87 -18.65 -10.96
N MET A 238 -6.20 -19.79 -11.04
CA MET A 238 -6.51 -21.00 -10.26
C MET A 238 -5.55 -21.06 -9.08
N THR A 239 -5.95 -20.42 -7.99
CA THR A 239 -5.09 -20.15 -6.84
C THR A 239 -5.20 -21.24 -5.77
N GLY A 240 -4.06 -21.68 -5.24
CA GLY A 240 -3.93 -22.50 -4.05
C GLY A 240 -3.21 -21.77 -2.92
N GLN A 241 -3.37 -22.26 -1.70
CA GLN A 241 -2.71 -21.71 -0.52
C GLN A 241 -2.29 -22.83 0.43
N ILE A 242 -1.08 -22.71 0.97
CA ILE A 242 -0.57 -23.61 2.01
C ILE A 242 0.05 -22.79 3.15
N PHE A 243 0.16 -23.44 4.31
CA PHE A 243 0.81 -22.92 5.50
C PHE A 243 2.05 -23.75 5.81
N HIS A 244 3.18 -23.06 5.99
CA HIS A 244 4.43 -23.67 6.43
C HIS A 244 4.52 -23.64 7.96
N SER A 245 5.01 -24.72 8.54
CA SER A 245 5.22 -24.83 9.99
C SER A 245 6.61 -24.37 10.44
N VAL A 246 7.60 -24.39 9.54
CA VAL A 246 9.02 -24.12 9.87
C VAL A 246 9.70 -23.16 8.89
N ASP A 247 9.09 -22.85 7.75
CA ASP A 247 9.62 -21.91 6.77
C ASP A 247 9.43 -20.47 7.26
N PRO A 248 10.41 -19.55 7.05
CA PRO A 248 10.21 -18.12 7.26
C PRO A 248 9.00 -17.57 6.52
N ASN A 249 8.77 -18.02 5.29
CA ASN A 249 7.56 -17.71 4.52
C ASN A 249 6.38 -18.53 5.05
N LYS A 250 5.69 -18.04 6.05
CA LYS A 250 4.62 -18.77 6.76
C LYS A 250 3.47 -19.23 5.87
N ILE A 251 3.21 -18.50 4.81
CA ILE A 251 2.12 -18.72 3.87
C ILE A 251 2.70 -18.70 2.45
N GLU A 252 2.37 -19.72 1.66
CA GLU A 252 2.62 -19.71 0.22
C GLU A 252 1.27 -19.66 -0.50
N VAL A 253 1.08 -18.62 -1.30
CA VAL A 253 -0.05 -18.48 -2.22
C VAL A 253 0.49 -18.64 -3.64
N PHE A 254 -0.08 -19.56 -4.39
CA PHE A 254 0.42 -19.91 -5.71
C PHE A 254 -0.72 -20.08 -6.71
N ASP A 255 -0.42 -19.85 -7.97
CA ASP A 255 -1.35 -20.12 -9.07
C ASP A 255 -0.89 -21.36 -9.82
N THR A 256 -1.81 -22.28 -10.09
CA THR A 256 -1.55 -23.45 -10.93
C THR A 256 -1.81 -23.17 -12.41
N GLU A 257 -2.63 -22.19 -12.70
CA GLU A 257 -2.95 -21.66 -14.02
C GLU A 257 -3.35 -20.20 -13.86
N SER A 258 -2.94 -19.34 -14.79
CA SER A 258 -3.44 -17.96 -14.84
C SER A 258 -3.32 -17.36 -16.25
N ASP A 259 -4.35 -16.59 -16.62
CA ASP A 259 -4.49 -15.95 -17.93
C ASP A 259 -4.76 -14.43 -17.76
N LEU A 260 -4.71 -13.66 -18.84
CA LEU A 260 -5.14 -12.26 -18.87
C LEU A 260 -6.42 -12.08 -19.70
N ILE A 261 -7.35 -11.30 -19.15
CA ILE A 261 -8.59 -10.90 -19.83
C ILE A 261 -8.76 -9.40 -19.87
N ALA A 262 -9.42 -8.89 -20.92
CA ALA A 262 -9.87 -7.50 -21.00
C ALA A 262 -11.41 -7.43 -20.94
N TYR A 263 -11.93 -6.50 -20.15
CA TYR A 263 -13.35 -6.28 -19.94
C TYR A 263 -13.75 -4.85 -20.34
N ASP A 264 -14.64 -4.76 -21.32
CA ASP A 264 -15.30 -3.50 -21.75
C ASP A 264 -16.50 -3.23 -20.82
N VAL A 265 -16.40 -2.20 -19.98
CA VAL A 265 -17.41 -1.84 -18.97
C VAL A 265 -18.72 -1.33 -19.59
N GLU A 266 -18.65 -0.68 -20.76
CA GLU A 266 -19.84 -0.15 -21.43
C GLU A 266 -20.66 -1.24 -22.10
N LYS A 267 -19.97 -2.13 -22.83
CA LYS A 267 -20.60 -3.21 -23.61
C LYS A 267 -20.88 -4.45 -22.77
N ASN A 268 -20.29 -4.53 -21.57
CA ASN A 268 -20.31 -5.73 -20.75
C ASN A 268 -19.73 -6.96 -21.50
N GLU A 269 -18.64 -6.74 -22.23
CA GLU A 269 -17.95 -7.76 -23.03
C GLU A 269 -16.59 -8.08 -22.46
N VAL A 270 -16.21 -9.36 -22.50
CA VAL A 270 -14.90 -9.86 -22.06
C VAL A 270 -14.22 -10.67 -23.14
N THR A 271 -12.87 -10.57 -23.22
CA THR A 271 -12.06 -11.34 -24.16
C THR A 271 -10.75 -11.77 -23.49
N ASN A 272 -10.17 -12.91 -23.90
CA ASN A 272 -8.81 -13.29 -23.53
C ASN A 272 -7.78 -12.41 -24.24
N ILE A 273 -6.73 -12.00 -23.50
CA ILE A 273 -5.55 -11.29 -24.04
C ILE A 273 -4.37 -12.25 -24.16
N GLU A 274 -4.15 -13.04 -23.12
CA GLU A 274 -3.18 -14.12 -23.02
C GLU A 274 -3.86 -15.33 -22.38
N ASN A 275 -3.63 -16.52 -22.91
CA ASN A 275 -4.20 -17.78 -22.42
C ASN A 275 -3.37 -19.01 -22.87
N ASP A 276 -2.05 -18.90 -22.82
CA ASP A 276 -1.15 -19.99 -23.11
C ASP A 276 -1.10 -20.95 -21.92
N SER A 277 -1.49 -22.21 -22.10
CA SER A 277 -1.57 -23.21 -21.03
C SER A 277 -0.22 -23.57 -20.40
N THR A 278 0.90 -23.14 -20.96
CA THR A 278 2.25 -23.34 -20.42
C THR A 278 2.81 -22.09 -19.74
N GLU A 279 2.06 -21.01 -19.74
CA GLU A 279 2.41 -19.73 -19.12
C GLU A 279 1.41 -19.41 -17.98
N MET A 280 1.87 -18.66 -17.02
CA MET A 280 1.04 -18.15 -15.91
C MET A 280 1.15 -16.63 -15.88
N GLU A 281 0.18 -15.93 -16.49
CA GLU A 281 0.17 -14.48 -16.59
C GLU A 281 -0.56 -13.86 -15.42
N CYS A 282 0.05 -12.81 -14.79
CA CYS A 282 -0.51 -12.19 -13.61
C CYS A 282 -0.15 -10.70 -13.50
N PHE A 283 -0.85 -9.97 -12.62
CA PHE A 283 -0.61 -8.59 -12.24
C PHE A 283 -0.46 -7.62 -13.42
N PRO A 284 -1.47 -7.49 -14.28
CA PRO A 284 -1.43 -6.51 -15.36
C PRO A 284 -1.38 -5.07 -14.81
N PHE A 285 -0.71 -4.17 -15.55
CA PHE A 285 -0.69 -2.75 -15.24
C PHE A 285 -0.53 -1.89 -16.49
N TRP A 286 -1.41 -0.92 -16.68
CA TRP A 286 -1.33 0.01 -17.80
C TRP A 286 -0.25 1.07 -17.60
N ALA A 287 0.51 1.31 -18.63
CA ALA A 287 1.32 2.52 -18.72
C ALA A 287 0.42 3.75 -18.85
N PRO A 288 0.87 4.94 -18.37
CA PRO A 288 0.09 6.17 -18.46
C PRO A 288 -0.22 6.62 -19.89
N ASP A 289 0.52 6.10 -20.88
CA ASP A 289 0.28 6.34 -22.32
C ASP A 289 -0.97 5.63 -22.85
N GLY A 290 -1.57 4.69 -22.07
CA GLY A 290 -2.70 3.87 -22.47
C GLY A 290 -2.47 3.04 -23.73
N LYS A 291 -1.23 2.86 -24.15
CA LYS A 291 -0.82 2.10 -25.35
C LYS A 291 0.08 0.91 -25.01
N THR A 292 0.44 0.76 -23.75
CA THR A 292 1.32 -0.29 -23.26
C THR A 292 0.73 -0.93 -22.02
N LEU A 293 0.55 -2.25 -22.04
CA LEU A 293 0.17 -3.07 -20.90
C LEU A 293 1.38 -3.86 -20.44
N TYR A 294 1.77 -3.71 -19.19
CA TYR A 294 2.79 -4.51 -18.51
C TYR A 294 2.15 -5.59 -17.68
N TYR A 295 2.82 -6.73 -17.51
CA TYR A 295 2.38 -7.85 -16.68
C TYR A 295 3.56 -8.76 -16.35
N CYS A 296 3.38 -9.71 -15.44
CA CYS A 296 4.35 -10.76 -15.22
C CYS A 296 3.83 -12.10 -15.76
N SER A 297 4.74 -12.97 -16.20
CA SER A 297 4.45 -14.32 -16.65
C SER A 297 5.57 -15.28 -16.27
N ALA A 298 5.20 -16.50 -15.85
CA ALA A 298 6.12 -17.59 -15.59
C ALA A 298 5.81 -18.78 -16.49
N HIS A 299 6.85 -19.33 -17.12
CA HIS A 299 6.74 -20.58 -17.86
C HIS A 299 6.80 -21.77 -16.90
N PHE A 300 5.79 -22.64 -16.94
CA PHE A 300 5.75 -23.86 -16.13
C PHE A 300 5.04 -25.00 -16.82
N GLU A 301 5.77 -26.06 -17.15
CA GLU A 301 5.22 -27.27 -17.75
C GLU A 301 5.00 -28.36 -16.69
N TYR A 302 3.75 -28.78 -16.57
CA TYR A 302 3.36 -29.91 -15.71
C TYR A 302 3.78 -31.24 -16.33
N LYS A 303 4.42 -32.10 -15.53
CA LYS A 303 4.73 -33.49 -15.89
C LYS A 303 3.53 -34.41 -15.63
N ASP A 304 2.70 -34.05 -14.64
CA ASP A 304 1.50 -34.75 -14.25
C ASP A 304 0.28 -33.81 -14.25
N THR A 305 -0.64 -34.03 -15.16
CA THR A 305 -1.86 -33.21 -15.31
C THR A 305 -2.94 -33.49 -14.26
N VAL A 306 -2.83 -34.60 -13.52
CA VAL A 306 -3.82 -34.99 -12.49
C VAL A 306 -3.48 -34.43 -11.12
N GLY A 307 -2.21 -34.30 -10.83
CA GLY A 307 -1.70 -33.80 -9.54
C GLY A 307 -1.12 -32.38 -9.56
N LYS A 308 -1.62 -31.49 -10.42
CA LYS A 308 -1.04 -30.15 -10.67
C LYS A 308 -0.64 -29.39 -9.40
N GLY A 309 -1.53 -29.24 -8.42
CA GLY A 309 -1.22 -28.52 -7.18
C GLY A 309 -0.10 -29.18 -6.35
N LYS A 310 -0.08 -30.51 -6.29
CA LYS A 310 0.97 -31.25 -5.57
C LYS A 310 2.32 -31.17 -6.29
N GLU A 311 2.32 -31.28 -7.60
CA GLU A 311 3.53 -31.12 -8.41
C GLU A 311 4.07 -29.69 -8.27
N PHE A 312 3.20 -28.69 -8.42
CA PHE A 312 3.57 -27.28 -8.23
C PHE A 312 4.28 -27.06 -6.90
N LEU A 313 3.69 -27.53 -5.79
CA LEU A 313 4.26 -27.39 -4.45
C LEU A 313 5.63 -28.05 -4.29
N SER A 314 5.91 -29.13 -5.01
CA SER A 314 7.23 -29.79 -5.00
C SER A 314 8.28 -29.06 -5.85
N ARG A 315 7.87 -28.10 -6.66
CA ARG A 315 8.70 -27.36 -7.63
C ARG A 315 8.54 -25.84 -7.54
N THR A 316 8.05 -25.32 -6.43
CA THR A 316 7.79 -23.87 -6.24
C THR A 316 9.02 -23.00 -6.51
N GLU A 317 10.22 -23.48 -6.17
CA GLU A 317 11.46 -22.74 -6.43
C GLU A 317 11.81 -22.64 -7.92
N GLU A 318 11.22 -23.45 -8.79
CA GLU A 318 11.40 -23.37 -10.23
C GLU A 318 10.50 -22.28 -10.85
N VAL A 319 9.49 -21.80 -10.14
CA VAL A 319 8.53 -20.82 -10.66
C VAL A 319 9.13 -19.42 -10.58
N LYS A 320 9.52 -18.88 -11.72
CA LYS A 320 10.15 -17.57 -11.87
C LYS A 320 9.33 -16.72 -12.83
N TYR A 321 8.74 -15.67 -12.32
CA TYR A 321 8.01 -14.72 -13.14
C TYR A 321 8.98 -13.69 -13.74
N ASN A 322 8.84 -13.47 -15.04
CA ASN A 322 9.52 -12.41 -15.78
C ASN A 322 8.54 -11.28 -16.08
N LEU A 323 9.06 -10.08 -16.35
CA LEU A 323 8.22 -8.94 -16.74
C LEU A 323 8.09 -8.87 -18.24
N TYR A 324 6.87 -8.74 -18.72
CA TYR A 324 6.50 -8.60 -20.13
C TYR A 324 5.67 -7.34 -20.36
N LYS A 325 5.53 -6.98 -21.63
CA LYS A 325 4.61 -5.94 -22.09
C LYS A 325 3.95 -6.34 -23.41
N LYS A 326 2.79 -5.74 -23.65
CA LYS A 326 2.10 -5.76 -24.97
C LYS A 326 1.80 -4.33 -25.39
N SER A 327 1.92 -4.05 -26.68
CA SER A 327 1.33 -2.83 -27.23
C SER A 327 -0.18 -2.95 -27.28
N PHE A 328 -0.87 -1.84 -27.23
CA PHE A 328 -2.32 -1.73 -27.33
C PHE A 328 -2.68 -0.55 -28.23
N ASP A 329 -3.60 -0.76 -29.14
CA ASP A 329 -4.17 0.28 -29.97
C ASP A 329 -5.55 0.69 -29.42
N PRO A 330 -5.69 1.89 -28.81
CA PRO A 330 -6.93 2.34 -28.23
C PRO A 330 -8.02 2.67 -29.27
N GLU A 331 -7.70 2.76 -30.55
CA GLU A 331 -8.68 2.97 -31.63
C GLU A 331 -9.31 1.65 -32.08
N THR A 332 -8.54 0.58 -32.16
CA THR A 332 -9.01 -0.74 -32.59
C THR A 332 -9.26 -1.71 -31.44
N LEU A 333 -8.84 -1.35 -30.20
CA LEU A 333 -8.87 -2.18 -28.99
C LEU A 333 -8.08 -3.50 -29.16
N GLN A 334 -7.01 -3.46 -29.95
CA GLN A 334 -6.18 -4.63 -30.27
C GLN A 334 -4.89 -4.64 -29.47
N PHE A 335 -4.51 -5.82 -28.96
CA PHE A 335 -3.24 -6.06 -28.31
C PHE A 335 -2.23 -6.63 -29.33
N GLY A 336 -1.00 -6.12 -29.29
CA GLY A 336 0.11 -6.67 -30.05
C GLY A 336 0.76 -7.90 -29.40
N PRO A 337 1.82 -8.45 -29.98
CA PRO A 337 2.55 -9.58 -29.41
C PRO A 337 3.23 -9.23 -28.07
N ARG A 338 3.45 -10.24 -27.23
CA ARG A 338 4.21 -10.09 -25.99
C ARG A 338 5.68 -9.78 -26.27
N GLN A 339 6.27 -8.96 -25.43
CA GLN A 339 7.67 -8.57 -25.46
C GLN A 339 8.26 -8.67 -24.07
N LEU A 340 9.42 -9.32 -23.93
CA LEU A 340 10.15 -9.40 -22.66
C LEU A 340 10.68 -8.00 -22.28
N VAL A 341 10.51 -7.64 -21.02
CA VAL A 341 11.00 -6.37 -20.42
C VAL A 341 12.16 -6.63 -19.47
N PHE A 342 12.00 -7.64 -18.58
CA PHE A 342 13.04 -8.03 -17.64
C PHE A 342 12.98 -9.55 -17.39
N ALA A 343 14.11 -10.22 -17.62
CA ALA A 343 14.29 -11.65 -17.41
C ALA A 343 14.78 -11.90 -15.97
N ALA A 344 13.88 -11.99 -15.00
CA ALA A 344 14.21 -12.23 -13.61
C ALA A 344 14.76 -13.64 -13.38
N ASP A 345 14.30 -14.63 -14.16
CA ASP A 345 14.80 -16.00 -14.16
C ASP A 345 16.30 -16.09 -14.51
N SER A 346 16.82 -15.18 -15.34
CA SER A 346 18.23 -15.12 -15.69
C SER A 346 19.16 -14.79 -14.51
N VAL A 347 18.60 -14.25 -13.43
CA VAL A 347 19.28 -13.96 -12.17
C VAL A 347 18.74 -14.79 -11.01
N ASP A 348 18.06 -15.90 -11.31
CA ASP A 348 17.43 -16.84 -10.36
C ASP A 348 16.43 -16.17 -9.43
N LYS A 349 15.63 -15.24 -9.94
CA LYS A 349 14.61 -14.48 -9.21
C LYS A 349 13.26 -14.51 -9.93
N SER A 350 12.24 -14.07 -9.21
CA SER A 350 10.87 -13.89 -9.68
C SER A 350 10.45 -12.44 -9.52
N ALA A 351 9.95 -11.80 -10.59
CA ALA A 351 9.53 -10.41 -10.61
C ALA A 351 8.01 -10.30 -10.75
N THR A 352 7.36 -9.57 -9.86
CA THR A 352 5.90 -9.41 -9.85
C THR A 352 5.47 -7.96 -9.57
N LEU A 353 4.17 -7.69 -9.65
CA LEU A 353 3.57 -6.39 -9.33
C LEU A 353 4.21 -5.20 -10.06
N PRO A 354 4.31 -5.22 -11.41
CA PRO A 354 4.84 -4.07 -12.14
C PRO A 354 3.94 -2.84 -11.94
N ARG A 355 4.56 -1.67 -11.68
CA ARG A 355 3.88 -0.37 -11.51
C ARG A 355 4.69 0.71 -12.20
N ILE A 356 4.12 1.33 -13.24
CA ILE A 356 4.78 2.40 -13.99
C ILE A 356 4.55 3.73 -13.30
N SER A 357 5.59 4.56 -13.21
CA SER A 357 5.45 5.94 -12.75
C SER A 357 4.55 6.75 -13.70
N PRO A 358 3.83 7.78 -13.18
CA PRO A 358 2.92 8.58 -13.99
C PRO A 358 3.56 9.31 -15.19
N ASP A 359 4.86 9.55 -15.16
CA ASP A 359 5.63 10.11 -16.29
C ASP A 359 6.05 9.04 -17.33
N GLY A 360 5.78 7.76 -17.05
CA GLY A 360 6.12 6.64 -17.95
C GLY A 360 7.59 6.24 -17.96
N ARG A 361 8.43 6.82 -17.10
CA ARG A 361 9.88 6.59 -17.12
C ARG A 361 10.32 5.39 -16.30
N TYR A 362 9.75 5.21 -15.13
CA TYR A 362 10.19 4.19 -14.17
C TYR A 362 9.17 3.06 -14.03
N LEU A 363 9.65 1.84 -14.08
CA LEU A 363 8.90 0.65 -13.73
C LEU A 363 9.41 0.13 -12.38
N MET A 364 8.61 0.28 -11.33
CA MET A 364 8.87 -0.34 -10.04
C MET A 364 8.18 -1.70 -9.98
N PHE A 365 8.83 -2.69 -9.37
CA PHE A 365 8.32 -4.04 -9.24
C PHE A 365 8.88 -4.71 -7.99
N THR A 366 8.28 -5.81 -7.57
CA THR A 366 8.77 -6.63 -6.45
C THR A 366 9.60 -7.78 -7.00
N LEU A 367 10.75 -8.05 -6.40
CA LEU A 367 11.66 -9.14 -6.76
C LEU A 367 11.91 -10.03 -5.53
N ALA A 368 11.68 -11.35 -5.68
CA ALA A 368 11.95 -12.35 -4.65
C ALA A 368 12.62 -13.59 -5.26
N LYS A 369 12.94 -14.60 -4.46
CA LYS A 369 13.58 -15.84 -4.92
C LYS A 369 12.70 -16.62 -5.90
N ALA A 370 11.42 -16.75 -5.64
CA ALA A 370 10.47 -17.51 -6.46
C ALA A 370 9.01 -17.08 -6.18
N GLY A 371 8.07 -17.66 -6.92
CA GLY A 371 6.64 -17.52 -6.67
C GLY A 371 6.03 -16.22 -7.18
N VAL A 372 4.75 -16.02 -6.87
CA VAL A 372 3.93 -14.91 -7.38
C VAL A 372 3.45 -13.94 -6.29
N PHE A 373 3.18 -14.46 -5.08
CA PHE A 373 2.50 -13.70 -4.03
C PHE A 373 3.49 -13.16 -2.99
N HIS A 374 4.35 -12.25 -3.44
CA HIS A 374 5.52 -11.77 -2.72
C HIS A 374 5.25 -11.08 -1.37
N ILE A 375 4.00 -10.70 -1.07
CA ILE A 375 3.65 -10.12 0.24
C ILE A 375 3.98 -11.05 1.44
N TRP A 376 4.17 -12.34 1.18
CA TRP A 376 4.52 -13.34 2.19
C TRP A 376 5.98 -13.80 2.15
N HIS A 377 6.75 -13.32 1.19
CA HIS A 377 8.15 -13.71 1.01
C HIS A 377 9.07 -12.71 1.71
N HIS A 378 9.82 -13.18 2.71
CA HIS A 378 10.76 -12.36 3.48
C HIS A 378 11.82 -11.65 2.64
N ASP A 379 12.22 -12.28 1.53
CA ASP A 379 13.23 -11.77 0.61
C ASP A 379 12.65 -10.89 -0.51
N ALA A 380 11.40 -10.48 -0.38
CA ALA A 380 10.73 -9.65 -1.37
C ALA A 380 11.09 -8.18 -1.18
N ASP A 381 11.82 -7.64 -2.14
CA ASP A 381 12.31 -6.26 -2.21
C ASP A 381 11.68 -5.48 -3.35
N LEU A 382 11.61 -4.16 -3.21
CA LEU A 382 11.28 -3.25 -4.30
C LEU A 382 12.50 -3.00 -5.18
N TRP A 383 12.28 -3.10 -6.49
CA TRP A 383 13.28 -2.84 -7.51
C TRP A 383 12.75 -1.85 -8.53
N MET A 384 13.64 -1.13 -9.20
CA MET A 384 13.31 -0.12 -10.20
C MET A 384 14.05 -0.39 -11.51
N LEU A 385 13.31 -0.38 -12.62
CA LEU A 385 13.83 -0.33 -13.97
C LEU A 385 13.59 1.06 -14.56
N ASP A 386 14.65 1.75 -14.95
CA ASP A 386 14.56 2.95 -15.78
C ASP A 386 14.32 2.51 -17.25
N LEU A 387 13.11 2.76 -17.74
CA LEU A 387 12.68 2.33 -19.08
C LEU A 387 13.40 3.07 -20.21
N GLN A 388 14.03 4.22 -19.94
CA GLN A 388 14.81 4.96 -20.95
C GLN A 388 16.21 4.39 -21.09
N THR A 389 16.82 3.97 -20.00
CA THR A 389 18.22 3.49 -19.99
C THR A 389 18.34 1.97 -19.93
N GLY A 390 17.27 1.25 -19.58
CA GLY A 390 17.28 -0.19 -19.33
C GLY A 390 18.00 -0.59 -18.03
N LYS A 391 18.39 0.38 -17.18
CA LYS A 391 19.10 0.08 -15.93
C LYS A 391 18.11 -0.40 -14.86
N VAL A 392 18.43 -1.57 -14.29
CA VAL A 392 17.70 -2.15 -13.16
C VAL A 392 18.52 -1.96 -11.88
N ARG A 393 17.88 -1.63 -10.77
CA ARG A 393 18.50 -1.52 -9.45
C ARG A 393 17.55 -1.89 -8.31
N SER A 394 18.11 -2.35 -7.22
CA SER A 394 17.40 -2.45 -5.94
C SER A 394 17.11 -1.04 -5.37
N MET A 395 16.01 -0.92 -4.63
CA MET A 395 15.65 0.29 -3.89
C MET A 395 16.15 0.17 -2.43
N ASP A 396 17.46 -0.02 -2.25
CA ASP A 396 18.07 -0.30 -0.93
C ASP A 396 17.75 0.77 0.12
N GLU A 397 17.53 2.02 -0.31
CA GLU A 397 17.12 3.12 0.56
C GLU A 397 15.70 2.98 1.11
N ILE A 398 14.86 2.16 0.45
CA ILE A 398 13.45 1.90 0.81
C ILE A 398 13.30 0.53 1.47
N ASN A 399 14.03 -0.48 0.98
CA ASN A 399 13.94 -1.86 1.40
C ASN A 399 14.41 -2.08 2.86
N SER A 400 13.98 -3.18 3.44
CA SER A 400 14.30 -3.61 4.80
C SER A 400 14.71 -5.10 4.79
N PRO A 401 15.12 -5.68 5.92
CA PRO A 401 15.39 -7.11 6.00
C PRO A 401 14.15 -8.03 5.87
N ASP A 402 12.96 -7.47 5.71
CA ASP A 402 11.70 -8.21 5.54
C ASP A 402 10.93 -7.66 4.33
N THR A 403 9.78 -8.21 4.03
CA THR A 403 8.98 -7.96 2.83
C THR A 403 8.64 -6.49 2.59
N GLU A 404 8.88 -6.02 1.38
CA GLU A 404 8.27 -4.84 0.76
C GLU A 404 7.47 -5.25 -0.48
N SER A 405 6.18 -4.87 -0.54
CA SER A 405 5.28 -5.28 -1.64
C SER A 405 4.08 -4.35 -1.80
N TYR A 406 3.22 -4.61 -2.79
CA TYR A 406 1.99 -3.84 -3.07
C TYR A 406 2.23 -2.32 -3.13
N HIS A 407 3.28 -1.92 -3.82
CA HIS A 407 3.60 -0.51 -4.01
C HIS A 407 2.66 0.16 -5.03
N SER A 408 2.43 1.46 -4.82
CA SER A 408 1.66 2.30 -5.73
C SER A 408 2.22 3.72 -5.76
N TRP A 409 2.23 4.34 -6.94
CA TRP A 409 2.72 5.69 -7.16
C TRP A 409 1.66 6.75 -6.80
N SER A 410 2.10 7.92 -6.34
CA SER A 410 1.27 9.13 -6.32
C SER A 410 1.04 9.67 -7.73
N SER A 411 -0.02 10.45 -7.90
CA SER A 411 -0.41 10.98 -9.21
C SER A 411 0.61 11.92 -9.84
N ASN A 412 1.49 12.52 -9.04
CA ASN A 412 2.61 13.35 -9.50
C ASN A 412 3.92 12.57 -9.68
N GLY A 413 3.95 11.27 -9.36
CA GLY A 413 5.14 10.42 -9.51
C GLY A 413 6.28 10.71 -8.54
N ARG A 414 6.02 11.45 -7.45
CA ARG A 414 7.02 11.84 -6.45
C ARG A 414 6.99 11.01 -5.18
N TRP A 415 5.92 10.26 -4.97
CA TRP A 415 5.71 9.44 -3.78
C TRP A 415 5.35 8.02 -4.17
N VAL A 416 5.81 7.08 -3.36
CA VAL A 416 5.41 5.69 -3.43
C VAL A 416 4.92 5.28 -2.05
N VAL A 417 3.71 4.70 -1.99
CA VAL A 417 3.22 4.00 -0.81
C VAL A 417 3.35 2.50 -1.03
N PHE A 418 3.70 1.75 -0.01
CA PHE A 418 3.86 0.29 -0.08
C PHE A 418 3.58 -0.38 1.25
N SER A 419 3.30 -1.68 1.20
CA SER A 419 3.13 -2.53 2.38
C SER A 419 4.47 -3.12 2.80
N SER A 420 4.84 -2.98 4.07
CA SER A 420 6.08 -3.53 4.63
C SER A 420 5.81 -4.35 5.88
N ARG A 421 6.59 -5.42 6.08
CA ARG A 421 6.56 -6.28 7.28
C ARG A 421 7.74 -6.04 8.20
N ARG A 422 8.51 -4.97 8.01
CA ARG A 422 9.80 -4.66 8.67
C ARG A 422 9.81 -4.69 10.19
N TYR A 423 8.65 -4.63 10.86
CA TYR A 423 8.60 -4.63 12.32
C TYR A 423 8.57 -6.02 12.95
N ASP A 424 7.75 -6.91 12.43
CA ASP A 424 7.46 -8.18 13.11
C ASP A 424 7.31 -9.39 12.17
N GLY A 425 7.44 -9.19 10.85
CA GLY A 425 7.29 -10.23 9.84
C GLY A 425 5.86 -10.80 9.70
N ASN A 426 4.87 -10.24 10.40
CA ASN A 426 3.49 -10.74 10.39
C ASN A 426 2.49 -9.73 9.84
N TYR A 427 2.53 -8.49 10.36
CA TYR A 427 1.59 -7.46 9.98
C TYR A 427 2.20 -6.53 8.95
N THR A 428 1.50 -6.32 7.85
CA THR A 428 1.89 -5.27 6.91
C THR A 428 1.46 -3.91 7.42
N ARG A 429 2.40 -2.94 7.33
CA ARG A 429 2.17 -1.52 7.63
C ARG A 429 2.40 -0.68 6.39
N PRO A 430 1.65 0.41 6.20
CA PRO A 430 1.87 1.29 5.06
C PRO A 430 3.05 2.22 5.34
N PHE A 431 4.01 2.21 4.42
CA PHE A 431 5.16 3.11 4.41
C PHE A 431 5.11 3.99 3.17
N ILE A 432 5.63 5.20 3.28
CA ILE A 432 5.67 6.20 2.21
C ILE A 432 7.12 6.63 2.01
N ALA A 433 7.56 6.69 0.75
CA ALA A 433 8.89 7.17 0.38
C ALA A 433 8.80 8.23 -0.72
N HIS A 434 9.67 9.25 -0.65
CA HIS A 434 9.86 10.21 -1.73
C HIS A 434 10.76 9.61 -2.81
N ILE A 435 10.44 9.88 -4.07
CA ILE A 435 11.24 9.51 -5.24
C ILE A 435 11.63 10.80 -5.97
N ASP A 436 12.93 11.04 -6.11
CA ASP A 436 13.46 12.22 -6.79
C ASP A 436 13.40 12.12 -8.33
N ASP A 437 13.82 13.18 -9.04
CA ASP A 437 13.86 13.24 -10.50
C ASP A 437 14.76 12.18 -11.15
N LYS A 438 15.67 11.60 -10.38
CA LYS A 438 16.61 10.56 -10.85
C LYS A 438 16.13 9.15 -10.52
N GLY A 439 14.93 9.03 -9.92
CA GLY A 439 14.36 7.77 -9.45
C GLY A 439 14.98 7.28 -8.15
N GLN A 440 15.74 8.14 -7.41
CA GLN A 440 16.32 7.76 -6.13
C GLN A 440 15.27 7.90 -5.03
N GLY A 441 15.12 6.86 -4.20
CA GLY A 441 14.23 6.87 -3.04
C GLY A 441 14.87 7.57 -1.83
N SER A 442 14.03 8.08 -0.94
CA SER A 442 14.44 8.50 0.41
C SER A 442 14.13 7.41 1.43
N LYS A 443 14.71 7.51 2.63
CA LYS A 443 14.29 6.68 3.77
C LYS A 443 12.77 6.77 3.92
N PRO A 444 12.04 5.65 3.93
CA PRO A 444 10.60 5.66 4.06
C PRO A 444 10.17 6.00 5.48
N PHE A 445 8.99 6.57 5.60
CA PHE A 445 8.34 6.82 6.89
C PHE A 445 7.01 6.05 6.98
N GLU A 446 6.70 5.61 8.18
CA GLU A 446 5.42 4.96 8.47
C GLU A 446 4.26 5.97 8.38
N LEU A 447 3.09 5.54 7.90
CA LEU A 447 1.88 6.36 7.84
C LEU A 447 1.60 7.00 9.21
N PRO A 448 1.57 8.34 9.32
CA PRO A 448 1.39 9.02 10.60
C PRO A 448 0.05 8.69 11.26
N CYS A 449 0.05 8.47 12.56
CA CYS A 449 -1.15 8.26 13.39
C CYS A 449 -1.17 9.25 14.55
N ALA A 450 -2.36 9.56 15.09
CA ALA A 450 -2.50 10.44 16.25
C ALA A 450 -1.84 9.87 17.51
N ASP A 451 -1.90 8.55 17.67
CA ASP A 451 -1.17 7.80 18.72
C ASP A 451 0.06 7.15 18.06
N PRO A 452 1.29 7.45 18.51
CA PRO A 452 2.49 6.83 17.96
C PRO A 452 2.52 5.30 18.10
N ASP A 453 1.87 4.72 19.10
CA ASP A 453 1.81 3.27 19.30
C ASP A 453 0.69 2.57 18.51
N TYR A 454 -0.14 3.32 17.79
CA TYR A 454 -1.32 2.75 17.12
C TYR A 454 -0.99 1.49 16.30
N HIS A 455 0.01 1.54 15.44
CA HIS A 455 0.36 0.40 14.59
C HIS A 455 0.99 -0.78 15.36
N ARG A 456 1.64 -0.54 16.49
CA ARG A 456 2.15 -1.62 17.37
C ARG A 456 1.02 -2.42 18.04
N GLN A 457 -0.11 -1.79 18.25
CA GLN A 457 -1.27 -2.39 18.93
C GLN A 457 -2.32 -2.89 17.92
N PHE A 458 -2.23 -2.51 16.66
CA PHE A 458 -3.22 -2.79 15.66
C PHE A 458 -3.04 -4.20 15.07
N LEU A 459 -4.04 -5.07 15.25
CA LEU A 459 -3.99 -6.50 14.93
C LEU A 459 -4.52 -6.85 13.53
N LYS A 460 -4.57 -5.90 12.61
CA LYS A 460 -4.89 -6.13 11.19
C LYS A 460 -3.73 -5.67 10.30
N SER A 461 -3.62 -6.27 9.13
CA SER A 461 -2.68 -5.89 8.08
C SER A 461 -3.32 -4.90 7.11
N TYR A 462 -2.54 -3.92 6.68
CA TYR A 462 -2.86 -3.05 5.56
C TYR A 462 -2.46 -3.72 4.26
N ASN A 463 -3.39 -3.81 3.31
CA ASN A 463 -3.17 -4.53 2.07
C ASN A 463 -3.59 -3.68 0.87
N VAL A 464 -2.84 -3.75 -0.22
CA VAL A 464 -3.08 -3.00 -1.48
C VAL A 464 -3.29 -1.50 -1.23
N PRO A 465 -2.30 -0.78 -0.68
CA PRO A 465 -2.44 0.66 -0.49
C PRO A 465 -2.44 1.38 -1.84
N GLU A 466 -3.45 2.23 -2.09
CA GLU A 466 -3.57 3.04 -3.31
C GLU A 466 -3.86 4.51 -2.98
N LEU A 467 -3.09 5.41 -3.57
CA LEU A 467 -3.29 6.86 -3.42
C LEU A 467 -4.46 7.34 -4.29
N MET A 468 -5.20 8.35 -3.79
CA MET A 468 -6.39 8.91 -4.45
C MET A 468 -6.40 10.43 -4.34
N ARG A 469 -6.97 11.08 -5.36
CA ARG A 469 -7.09 12.55 -5.42
C ARG A 469 -8.19 13.15 -4.54
N GLY A 470 -8.98 12.31 -3.90
CA GLY A 470 -10.06 12.72 -3.00
C GLY A 470 -10.75 11.52 -2.37
N PRO A 471 -11.75 11.75 -1.52
CA PRO A 471 -12.49 10.67 -0.86
C PRO A 471 -13.51 10.02 -1.79
N VAL A 472 -13.73 8.72 -1.61
CA VAL A 472 -14.88 8.01 -2.19
C VAL A 472 -16.16 8.54 -1.53
N SER A 473 -17.08 9.05 -2.33
CA SER A 473 -18.33 9.68 -1.86
C SER A 473 -19.48 8.68 -1.68
N ILE A 474 -19.40 7.51 -2.33
CA ILE A 474 -20.41 6.46 -2.25
C ILE A 474 -20.39 5.83 -0.86
N LYS A 475 -21.57 5.75 -0.23
CA LYS A 475 -21.70 5.20 1.12
C LYS A 475 -21.63 3.68 1.13
N PRO A 476 -21.11 3.05 2.21
CA PRO A 476 -21.00 1.59 2.34
C PRO A 476 -22.31 0.85 2.06
N GLN A 477 -23.46 1.39 2.47
CA GLN A 477 -24.78 0.79 2.25
C GLN A 477 -25.16 0.70 0.78
N GLN A 478 -24.74 1.66 -0.05
CA GLN A 478 -25.01 1.64 -1.49
C GLN A 478 -24.24 0.50 -2.19
N TYR A 479 -23.01 0.22 -1.74
CA TYR A 479 -22.26 -0.96 -2.17
C TYR A 479 -22.93 -2.25 -1.71
N ALA A 480 -23.38 -2.31 -0.46
CA ALA A 480 -24.09 -3.48 0.08
C ALA A 480 -25.37 -3.78 -0.69
N GLU A 481 -26.16 -2.74 -1.05
CA GLU A 481 -27.34 -2.89 -1.88
C GLU A 481 -27.02 -3.41 -3.29
N ALA A 482 -25.92 -2.92 -3.89
CA ALA A 482 -25.47 -3.41 -5.19
C ALA A 482 -25.00 -4.87 -5.14
N ILE A 483 -24.31 -5.27 -4.07
CA ILE A 483 -23.82 -6.63 -3.86
C ILE A 483 -24.98 -7.63 -3.70
N LYS A 484 -26.08 -7.23 -3.07
CA LYS A 484 -27.29 -8.06 -2.91
C LYS A 484 -28.07 -8.28 -4.20
N ARG A 485 -27.82 -7.50 -5.25
CA ARG A 485 -28.47 -7.69 -6.57
C ARG A 485 -27.88 -8.90 -7.27
N GLU A 486 -28.63 -9.45 -8.23
CA GLU A 486 -28.09 -10.45 -9.15
C GLU A 486 -26.96 -9.85 -9.98
N ALA A 487 -25.90 -10.63 -10.20
CA ALA A 487 -24.79 -10.21 -11.02
C ALA A 487 -25.20 -10.23 -12.51
N ILE A 488 -24.84 -9.18 -13.23
CA ILE A 488 -25.03 -9.10 -14.67
C ILE A 488 -23.98 -9.99 -15.33
N PRO A 489 -24.36 -11.07 -16.04
CA PRO A 489 -23.38 -11.94 -16.68
C PRO A 489 -22.67 -11.22 -17.82
N VAL A 490 -21.36 -11.43 -17.95
CA VAL A 490 -20.57 -10.90 -19.06
C VAL A 490 -20.85 -11.69 -20.32
N LYS A 491 -20.69 -11.02 -21.48
CA LYS A 491 -20.68 -11.65 -22.79
C LYS A 491 -19.24 -11.87 -23.24
N TYR A 492 -18.87 -13.13 -23.47
CA TYR A 492 -17.57 -13.43 -24.09
C TYR A 492 -17.60 -13.07 -25.60
N VAL A 493 -16.54 -12.39 -26.03
CA VAL A 493 -16.27 -12.08 -27.45
C VAL A 493 -14.84 -12.48 -27.78
N ARG A 494 -14.62 -12.93 -29.03
CA ARG A 494 -13.25 -13.29 -29.44
C ARG A 494 -12.32 -12.09 -29.53
N GLN A 495 -12.89 -10.90 -29.68
CA GLN A 495 -12.15 -9.65 -29.87
C GLN A 495 -13.06 -8.48 -29.49
N LEU A 496 -12.54 -7.53 -28.70
CA LEU A 496 -13.21 -6.28 -28.45
C LEU A 496 -13.25 -5.40 -29.70
N GLN A 497 -14.30 -4.61 -29.86
CA GLN A 497 -14.46 -3.68 -30.98
C GLN A 497 -14.95 -2.33 -30.46
N LYS A 498 -14.43 -1.23 -31.01
CA LYS A 498 -14.95 0.10 -30.74
C LYS A 498 -16.35 0.27 -31.34
N GLN A 499 -17.25 0.99 -30.68
CA GLN A 499 -18.50 1.41 -31.33
C GLN A 499 -18.17 2.48 -32.36
N HIS A 500 -18.70 2.34 -33.57
CA HIS A 500 -18.65 3.35 -34.63
C HIS A 500 -19.67 4.46 -34.39
#